data_32e6d300795fbcf339bff00c5c8343dc
#
_entry.id   32e6d300795fbcf339bff00c5c8343dc
#
_cell.length_a   1.000
_cell.length_b   1.000
_cell.length_c   1.000
_cell.angle_alpha   90.00
_cell.angle_beta   90.00
_cell.angle_gamma   90.00
#
_symmetry.space_group_name_H-M   'P 1'
#
loop_
_entity.id
_entity.type
_entity.pdbx_description
1 polymer ?
#
loop_
_entity_poly.entity_id
_entity_poly.type
_entity_poly.pdbx_seq_one_letter_code
_entity_poly.pdbx_strand_id
1 'polypeptide(L)'
;MKLIFNLLFLFSAFISQANPQKTGFDKQAFYNAMSSDDLEEINTLLESVKASTLDEKEAYEGALLMKKAGMVSKAKEKISLFKTGRTKLEEAIKKDNTNTEFVFLRLIIQEHAPKMVKYNSNIESDSALIRNNYKNLPSVVQKAIQAYSKKSKVLKALQP
;
A
#
# COMPACT_ATOMS: atom_id res chain seq x y z
N MET A 1 -71.39 24.47 20.85
CA MET A 1 -70.38 24.47 19.76
C MET A 1 -69.03 24.36 20.39
N LYS A 2 -68.38 23.14 20.31
CA LYS A 2 -67.02 22.85 20.77
C LYS A 2 -66.16 22.56 19.56
N LEU A 3 -65.27 23.49 19.25
CA LEU A 3 -64.28 23.35 18.19
C LEU A 3 -63.15 22.45 18.75
N ILE A 4 -62.99 21.26 18.16
CA ILE A 4 -61.87 20.35 18.44
C ILE A 4 -60.75 20.72 17.44
N PHE A 5 -59.69 21.30 17.98
CA PHE A 5 -58.44 21.63 17.22
C PHE A 5 -57.61 20.39 17.12
N ASN A 6 -57.59 19.77 15.95
CA ASN A 6 -56.79 18.56 15.68
C ASN A 6 -55.39 18.99 15.29
N LEU A 7 -54.46 18.89 16.24
CA LEU A 7 -53.03 19.19 16.01
C LEU A 7 -52.35 17.96 15.42
N LEU A 8 -52.21 17.95 14.09
CA LEU A 8 -51.49 16.93 13.37
C LEU A 8 -49.96 17.12 13.55
N PHE A 9 -49.38 16.30 14.41
CA PHE A 9 -47.92 16.32 14.65
C PHE A 9 -47.21 15.53 13.53
N LEU A 10 -46.70 16.25 12.52
CA LEU A 10 -45.86 15.67 11.47
C LEU A 10 -44.50 15.31 12.07
N PHE A 11 -44.32 14.01 12.39
CA PHE A 11 -43.04 13.45 12.79
C PHE A 11 -42.18 13.27 11.54
N SER A 12 -41.35 14.28 11.24
CA SER A 12 -40.40 14.24 10.16
C SER A 12 -39.24 13.28 10.57
N ALA A 13 -39.31 12.05 10.10
CA ALA A 13 -38.21 11.10 10.27
C ALA A 13 -37.00 11.56 9.44
N PHE A 14 -36.01 12.13 10.09
CA PHE A 14 -34.69 12.36 9.51
C PHE A 14 -34.04 11.02 9.29
N ILE A 15 -34.21 10.43 8.10
CA ILE A 15 -33.40 9.30 7.66
C ILE A 15 -32.02 9.87 7.36
N SER A 16 -31.13 9.74 8.34
CA SER A 16 -29.70 9.94 8.14
C SER A 16 -29.23 8.91 7.12
N GLN A 17 -29.10 9.32 5.86
CA GLN A 17 -28.42 8.51 4.86
C GLN A 17 -26.95 8.43 5.26
N ALA A 18 -26.58 7.33 5.94
CA ALA A 18 -25.19 6.94 6.05
C ALA A 18 -24.69 6.71 4.62
N ASN A 19 -23.99 7.70 4.07
CA ASN A 19 -23.21 7.51 2.86
C ASN A 19 -22.28 6.32 3.13
N PRO A 20 -22.32 5.23 2.33
CA PRO A 20 -21.28 4.24 2.39
C PRO A 20 -20.00 4.98 1.99
N GLN A 21 -19.17 5.34 2.97
CA GLN A 21 -17.82 5.75 2.67
C GLN A 21 -17.25 4.65 1.80
N LYS A 22 -17.03 4.96 0.51
CA LYS A 22 -16.09 4.19 -0.30
C LYS A 22 -14.84 4.15 0.57
N THR A 23 -14.55 3.02 1.17
CA THR A 23 -13.30 2.77 1.88
C THR A 23 -12.23 2.71 0.80
N GLY A 24 -11.87 3.89 0.31
CA GLY A 24 -10.77 4.05 -0.62
C GLY A 24 -9.52 3.57 0.09
N PHE A 25 -8.74 2.72 -0.55
CA PHE A 25 -7.43 2.31 -0.06
C PHE A 25 -6.59 3.55 0.26
N ASP A 26 -6.18 3.69 1.52
CA ASP A 26 -5.37 4.80 1.97
C ASP A 26 -3.89 4.52 1.67
N LYS A 27 -3.41 5.07 0.55
CA LYS A 27 -2.00 4.96 0.16
C LYS A 27 -1.04 5.59 1.17
N GLN A 28 -1.47 6.62 1.90
CA GLN A 28 -0.61 7.23 2.92
C GLN A 28 -0.44 6.27 4.11
N ALA A 29 -1.53 5.67 4.60
CA ALA A 29 -1.46 4.65 5.64
C ALA A 29 -0.60 3.46 5.20
N PHE A 30 -0.74 3.02 3.94
CA PHE A 30 0.09 1.96 3.38
C PHE A 30 1.60 2.30 3.44
N TYR A 31 2.02 3.48 3.01
CA TYR A 31 3.43 3.86 3.05
C TYR A 31 3.95 4.09 4.48
N ASN A 32 3.10 4.55 5.39
CA ASN A 32 3.44 4.63 6.80
C ASN A 32 3.76 3.25 7.36
N ALA A 33 2.88 2.27 7.13
CA ALA A 33 3.08 0.89 7.57
C ALA A 33 4.31 0.23 6.92
N MET A 34 4.55 0.46 5.62
CA MET A 34 5.75 -0.03 4.94
C MET A 34 7.04 0.51 5.59
N SER A 35 6.96 1.66 6.25
CA SER A 35 8.09 2.32 6.94
C SER A 35 8.16 1.97 8.44
N SER A 36 7.10 1.45 9.02
CA SER A 36 7.01 1.05 10.44
C SER A 36 7.55 -0.37 10.66
N ASP A 37 7.77 -0.70 11.93
CA ASP A 37 8.06 -2.07 12.39
C ASP A 37 6.89 -2.63 13.22
N ASP A 38 5.67 -2.14 12.96
CA ASP A 38 4.45 -2.61 13.62
C ASP A 38 3.78 -3.72 12.80
N LEU A 39 3.84 -4.95 13.34
CA LEU A 39 3.26 -6.14 12.71
C LEU A 39 1.72 -6.11 12.70
N GLU A 40 1.10 -5.48 13.68
CA GLU A 40 -0.37 -5.38 13.77
C GLU A 40 -0.90 -4.42 12.69
N GLU A 41 -0.23 -3.29 12.50
CA GLU A 41 -0.52 -2.36 11.41
C GLU A 41 -0.42 -3.06 10.04
N ILE A 42 0.65 -3.83 9.81
CA ILE A 42 0.82 -4.62 8.57
C ILE A 42 -0.31 -5.63 8.39
N ASN A 43 -0.73 -6.34 9.46
CA ASN A 43 -1.82 -7.31 9.37
C ASN A 43 -3.15 -6.63 9.04
N THR A 44 -3.46 -5.52 9.69
CA THR A 44 -4.68 -4.73 9.45
C THR A 44 -4.76 -4.25 8.00
N LEU A 45 -3.66 -3.74 7.47
CA LEU A 45 -3.58 -3.31 6.07
C LEU A 45 -3.68 -4.47 5.08
N LEU A 46 -3.09 -5.63 5.38
CA LEU A 46 -3.25 -6.82 4.55
C LEU A 46 -4.72 -7.22 4.40
N GLU A 47 -5.48 -7.23 5.48
CA GLU A 47 -6.91 -7.54 5.42
C GLU A 47 -7.68 -6.44 4.64
N SER A 48 -7.35 -5.17 4.84
CA SER A 48 -7.96 -4.06 4.09
C SER A 48 -7.68 -4.16 2.58
N VAL A 49 -6.44 -4.45 2.19
CA VAL A 49 -6.05 -4.61 0.77
C VAL A 49 -6.77 -5.81 0.15
N LYS A 50 -6.82 -6.95 0.83
CA LYS A 50 -7.51 -8.16 0.34
C LYS A 50 -9.00 -7.91 0.12
N ALA A 51 -9.64 -7.18 1.01
CA ALA A 51 -11.07 -6.83 0.92
C ALA A 51 -11.36 -5.74 -0.12
N SER A 52 -10.33 -5.03 -0.61
CA SER A 52 -10.50 -3.95 -1.57
C SER A 52 -10.81 -4.45 -2.98
N THR A 53 -11.44 -3.59 -3.76
CA THR A 53 -11.72 -3.81 -5.19
C THR A 53 -10.68 -3.12 -6.10
N LEU A 54 -9.51 -2.80 -5.57
CA LEU A 54 -8.44 -2.16 -6.32
C LEU A 54 -7.87 -3.10 -7.39
N ASP A 55 -7.67 -2.58 -8.58
CA ASP A 55 -7.00 -3.31 -9.66
C ASP A 55 -5.53 -3.60 -9.30
N GLU A 56 -4.91 -2.71 -8.54
CA GLU A 56 -3.52 -2.80 -8.12
C GLU A 56 -3.30 -3.58 -6.82
N LYS A 57 -4.35 -4.16 -6.22
CA LYS A 57 -4.27 -4.81 -4.90
C LYS A 57 -3.19 -5.87 -4.78
N GLU A 58 -2.92 -6.63 -5.85
CA GLU A 58 -1.90 -7.67 -5.85
C GLU A 58 -0.48 -7.11 -5.62
N ALA A 59 -0.19 -5.92 -6.13
CA ALA A 59 1.10 -5.26 -5.89
C ALA A 59 1.25 -4.84 -4.42
N TYR A 60 0.22 -4.22 -3.86
CA TYR A 60 0.23 -3.79 -2.45
C TYR A 60 0.25 -4.96 -1.49
N GLU A 61 -0.57 -5.98 -1.73
CA GLU A 61 -0.57 -7.21 -0.93
C GLU A 61 0.80 -7.89 -1.00
N GLY A 62 1.39 -7.97 -2.21
CA GLY A 62 2.72 -8.54 -2.43
C GLY A 62 3.80 -7.85 -1.60
N ALA A 63 3.82 -6.51 -1.62
CA ALA A 63 4.78 -5.72 -0.84
C ALA A 63 4.59 -5.91 0.68
N LEU A 64 3.33 -5.87 1.19
CA LEU A 64 3.04 -6.08 2.60
C LEU A 64 3.41 -7.49 3.08
N LEU A 65 3.16 -8.52 2.28
CA LEU A 65 3.54 -9.90 2.61
C LEU A 65 5.07 -10.05 2.74
N MET A 66 5.83 -9.42 1.83
CA MET A 66 7.29 -9.44 1.91
C MET A 66 7.82 -8.60 3.08
N LYS A 67 7.20 -7.46 3.40
CA LYS A 67 7.50 -6.68 4.63
C LYS A 67 7.24 -7.54 5.87
N LYS A 68 6.07 -8.18 5.95
CA LYS A 68 5.69 -9.10 7.04
C LYS A 68 6.69 -10.25 7.20
N ALA A 69 7.18 -10.80 6.09
CA ALA A 69 8.19 -11.87 6.12
C ALA A 69 9.46 -11.46 6.87
N GLY A 70 9.84 -10.18 6.81
CA GLY A 70 10.97 -9.64 7.58
C GLY A 70 10.71 -9.58 9.09
N MET A 71 9.44 -9.52 9.52
CA MET A 71 9.03 -9.24 10.89
C MET A 71 8.66 -10.49 11.70
N VAL A 72 8.11 -11.53 11.07
CA VAL A 72 7.76 -12.79 11.76
C VAL A 72 9.00 -13.56 12.20
N SER A 73 8.89 -14.43 13.21
CA SER A 73 10.04 -15.16 13.77
C SER A 73 10.28 -16.53 13.10
N LYS A 74 9.19 -17.24 12.73
CA LYS A 74 9.26 -18.63 12.24
C LYS A 74 9.82 -18.72 10.82
N ALA A 75 10.92 -19.44 10.61
CA ALA A 75 11.62 -19.54 9.33
C ALA A 75 10.72 -20.03 8.18
N LYS A 76 9.88 -21.04 8.42
CA LYS A 76 8.93 -21.56 7.41
C LYS A 76 7.92 -20.48 6.98
N GLU A 77 7.41 -19.70 7.94
CA GLU A 77 6.48 -18.62 7.68
C GLU A 77 7.15 -17.50 6.89
N LYS A 78 8.37 -17.08 7.27
CA LYS A 78 9.16 -16.10 6.50
C LYS A 78 9.27 -16.48 5.04
N ILE A 79 9.67 -17.71 4.76
CA ILE A 79 9.87 -18.18 3.40
C ILE A 79 8.54 -18.20 2.63
N SER A 80 7.47 -18.67 3.25
CA SER A 80 6.14 -18.73 2.63
C SER A 80 5.63 -17.34 2.27
N LEU A 81 5.64 -16.42 3.24
CA LEU A 81 5.20 -15.04 3.04
C LEU A 81 6.02 -14.33 1.95
N PHE A 82 7.34 -14.48 2.00
CA PHE A 82 8.22 -13.86 1.02
C PHE A 82 7.96 -14.38 -0.41
N LYS A 83 7.84 -15.71 -0.58
CA LYS A 83 7.55 -16.32 -1.89
C LYS A 83 6.22 -15.85 -2.44
N THR A 84 5.15 -15.91 -1.63
CA THR A 84 3.82 -15.48 -2.05
C THR A 84 3.82 -14.00 -2.40
N GLY A 85 4.40 -13.15 -1.56
CA GLY A 85 4.46 -11.71 -1.80
C GLY A 85 5.25 -11.36 -3.05
N ARG A 86 6.41 -12.02 -3.26
CA ARG A 86 7.21 -11.85 -4.46
C ARG A 86 6.42 -12.21 -5.72
N THR A 87 5.76 -13.36 -5.75
CA THR A 87 4.95 -13.78 -6.89
C THR A 87 3.90 -12.72 -7.23
N LYS A 88 3.11 -12.25 -6.24
CA LYS A 88 2.09 -11.24 -6.44
C LYS A 88 2.66 -9.93 -7.01
N LEU A 89 3.72 -9.40 -6.44
CA LEU A 89 4.31 -8.14 -6.88
C LEU A 89 4.92 -8.26 -8.29
N GLU A 90 5.66 -9.34 -8.57
CA GLU A 90 6.26 -9.53 -9.90
C GLU A 90 5.20 -9.76 -10.99
N GLU A 91 4.10 -10.45 -10.68
CA GLU A 91 2.97 -10.62 -11.62
C GLU A 91 2.27 -9.28 -11.87
N ALA A 92 2.07 -8.45 -10.85
CA ALA A 92 1.53 -7.10 -11.02
C ALA A 92 2.43 -6.23 -11.89
N ILE A 93 3.75 -6.25 -11.66
CA ILE A 93 4.73 -5.53 -12.50
C ILE A 93 4.73 -6.06 -13.93
N LYS A 94 4.62 -7.38 -14.12
CA LYS A 94 4.55 -7.98 -15.46
C LYS A 94 3.29 -7.57 -16.21
N LYS A 95 2.16 -7.44 -15.50
CA LYS A 95 0.87 -7.01 -16.06
C LYS A 95 0.89 -5.53 -16.46
N ASP A 96 1.53 -4.69 -15.65
CA ASP A 96 1.72 -3.26 -15.91
C ASP A 96 3.18 -2.86 -15.65
N ASN A 97 4.02 -3.06 -16.67
CA ASN A 97 5.46 -2.81 -16.59
C ASN A 97 5.82 -1.31 -16.65
N THR A 98 4.84 -0.45 -16.87
CA THR A 98 4.98 1.01 -16.86
C THR A 98 4.69 1.63 -15.50
N ASN A 99 4.08 0.88 -14.60
CA ASN A 99 3.71 1.36 -13.28
C ASN A 99 4.93 1.56 -12.37
N THR A 100 5.42 2.78 -12.34
CA THR A 100 6.61 3.15 -11.55
C THR A 100 6.38 2.99 -10.04
N GLU A 101 5.14 3.06 -9.55
CA GLU A 101 4.83 2.80 -8.14
C GLU A 101 5.12 1.34 -7.77
N PHE A 102 4.73 0.37 -8.61
CA PHE A 102 5.03 -1.05 -8.36
C PHE A 102 6.53 -1.32 -8.37
N VAL A 103 7.26 -0.68 -9.27
CA VAL A 103 8.72 -0.74 -9.33
C VAL A 103 9.34 -0.14 -8.06
N PHE A 104 8.78 0.94 -7.52
CA PHE A 104 9.21 1.49 -6.24
C PHE A 104 8.97 0.54 -5.07
N LEU A 105 7.81 -0.14 -5.02
CA LEU A 105 7.55 -1.17 -4.01
C LEU A 105 8.58 -2.31 -4.08
N ARG A 106 8.93 -2.74 -5.30
CA ARG A 106 9.98 -3.75 -5.50
C ARG A 106 11.33 -3.26 -4.98
N LEU A 107 11.72 -2.05 -5.31
CA LEU A 107 12.99 -1.47 -4.87
C LEU A 107 13.10 -1.41 -3.35
N ILE A 108 12.04 -0.98 -2.64
CA ILE A 108 12.03 -0.97 -1.16
C ILE A 108 12.34 -2.36 -0.62
N ILE A 109 11.70 -3.38 -1.15
CA ILE A 109 11.91 -4.76 -0.68
C ILE A 109 13.30 -5.26 -1.04
N GLN A 110 13.77 -5.01 -2.25
CA GLN A 110 15.07 -5.49 -2.74
C GLN A 110 16.25 -4.91 -1.95
N GLU A 111 16.19 -3.64 -1.55
CA GLU A 111 17.26 -3.02 -0.75
C GLU A 111 17.35 -3.61 0.68
N HIS A 112 16.27 -4.22 1.19
CA HIS A 112 16.20 -4.79 2.55
C HIS A 112 16.19 -6.33 2.57
N ALA A 113 16.00 -6.97 1.42
CA ALA A 113 15.94 -8.43 1.34
C ALA A 113 17.30 -9.05 1.66
N PRO A 114 17.35 -10.12 2.48
CA PRO A 114 18.59 -10.85 2.72
C PRO A 114 19.19 -11.39 1.41
N LYS A 115 20.52 -11.33 1.26
CA LYS A 115 21.22 -11.80 0.05
C LYS A 115 20.87 -13.25 -0.35
N MET A 116 20.58 -14.09 0.65
CA MET A 116 20.24 -15.50 0.43
C MET A 116 18.96 -15.72 -0.38
N VAL A 117 18.02 -14.77 -0.38
CA VAL A 117 16.78 -14.88 -1.19
C VAL A 117 16.98 -14.46 -2.65
N LYS A 118 18.17 -13.95 -3.01
CA LYS A 118 18.56 -13.56 -4.38
C LYS A 118 17.49 -12.68 -5.07
N TYR A 119 17.01 -11.66 -4.36
CA TYR A 119 15.98 -10.74 -4.85
C TYR A 119 16.52 -9.31 -4.89
N ASN A 120 17.51 -9.07 -5.74
CA ASN A 120 18.22 -7.80 -5.83
C ASN A 120 18.69 -7.45 -7.27
N SER A 121 18.19 -8.16 -8.28
CA SER A 121 18.69 -8.02 -9.65
C SER A 121 18.24 -6.74 -10.36
N ASN A 122 17.20 -6.08 -9.87
CA ASN A 122 16.58 -4.93 -10.54
C ASN A 122 16.87 -3.57 -9.89
N ILE A 123 17.64 -3.54 -8.81
CA ILE A 123 17.86 -2.32 -8.00
C ILE A 123 18.31 -1.14 -8.84
N GLU A 124 19.28 -1.33 -9.74
CA GLU A 124 19.80 -0.26 -10.60
C GLU A 124 18.79 0.23 -11.63
N SER A 125 18.18 -0.71 -12.38
CA SER A 125 17.17 -0.38 -13.39
C SER A 125 15.93 0.26 -12.77
N ASP A 126 15.48 -0.26 -11.62
CA ASP A 126 14.33 0.27 -10.89
C ASP A 126 14.59 1.68 -10.39
N SER A 127 15.78 1.92 -9.82
CA SER A 127 16.15 3.26 -9.35
C SER A 127 16.24 4.29 -10.48
N ALA A 128 16.70 3.87 -11.66
CA ALA A 128 16.73 4.75 -12.84
C ALA A 128 15.31 5.09 -13.33
N LEU A 129 14.43 4.08 -13.43
CA LEU A 129 13.04 4.27 -13.82
C LEU A 129 12.29 5.20 -12.87
N ILE A 130 12.47 5.00 -11.55
CA ILE A 130 11.85 5.84 -10.52
C ILE A 130 12.32 7.29 -10.66
N ARG A 131 13.63 7.53 -10.82
CA ARG A 131 14.16 8.89 -11.03
C ARG A 131 13.58 9.58 -12.25
N ASN A 132 13.51 8.86 -13.37
CA ASN A 132 13.00 9.40 -14.62
C ASN A 132 11.52 9.79 -14.54
N ASN A 133 10.72 9.01 -13.82
CA ASN A 133 9.27 9.17 -13.74
C ASN A 133 8.78 9.91 -12.49
N TYR A 134 9.67 10.24 -11.55
CA TYR A 134 9.33 10.80 -10.24
C TYR A 134 8.31 11.94 -10.30
N LYS A 135 8.53 12.92 -11.19
CA LYS A 135 7.68 14.10 -11.32
C LYS A 135 6.26 13.81 -11.80
N ASN A 136 6.06 12.67 -12.45
CA ASN A 136 4.76 12.26 -13.01
C ASN A 136 3.94 11.40 -12.04
N LEU A 137 4.51 11.02 -10.90
CA LEU A 137 3.83 10.18 -9.91
C LEU A 137 2.81 10.97 -9.08
N PRO A 138 1.78 10.32 -8.54
CA PRO A 138 0.88 10.94 -7.57
C PRO A 138 1.65 11.51 -6.36
N SER A 139 1.18 12.61 -5.80
CA SER A 139 1.88 13.33 -4.72
C SER A 139 2.17 12.46 -3.49
N VAL A 140 1.28 11.53 -3.15
CA VAL A 140 1.47 10.59 -2.04
C VAL A 140 2.65 9.65 -2.30
N VAL A 141 2.81 9.19 -3.55
CA VAL A 141 3.93 8.32 -3.96
C VAL A 141 5.24 9.12 -3.99
N GLN A 142 5.21 10.34 -4.52
CA GLN A 142 6.39 11.24 -4.49
C GLN A 142 6.88 11.47 -3.07
N LYS A 143 5.97 11.75 -2.11
CA LYS A 143 6.32 11.92 -0.69
C LYS A 143 6.91 10.65 -0.10
N ALA A 144 6.36 9.48 -0.43
CA ALA A 144 6.90 8.20 0.03
C ALA A 144 8.31 7.94 -0.51
N ILE A 145 8.56 8.19 -1.80
CA ILE A 145 9.88 8.08 -2.42
C ILE A 145 10.87 9.06 -1.76
N GLN A 146 10.45 10.30 -1.52
CA GLN A 146 11.29 11.31 -0.88
C GLN A 146 11.64 10.92 0.56
N ALA A 147 10.66 10.41 1.32
CA ALA A 147 10.94 9.90 2.67
C ALA A 147 11.90 8.69 2.64
N TYR A 148 11.70 7.77 1.69
CA TYR A 148 12.53 6.60 1.53
C TYR A 148 13.95 6.94 1.05
N SER A 149 14.12 7.94 0.19
CA SER A 149 15.43 8.35 -0.35
C SER A 149 16.45 8.74 0.72
N LYS A 150 15.99 9.15 1.90
CA LYS A 150 16.84 9.46 3.05
C LYS A 150 17.65 8.28 3.56
N LYS A 151 17.13 7.06 3.38
CA LYS A 151 17.75 5.79 3.83
C LYS A 151 18.17 4.86 2.68
N SER A 152 17.68 5.09 1.47
CA SER A 152 18.03 4.32 0.28
C SER A 152 19.49 4.54 -0.12
N LYS A 153 20.16 3.49 -0.59
CA LYS A 153 21.52 3.58 -1.14
C LYS A 153 21.51 4.15 -2.57
N VAL A 154 20.43 3.91 -3.32
CA VAL A 154 20.36 4.18 -4.76
C VAL A 154 19.47 5.38 -5.11
N LEU A 155 18.57 5.83 -4.22
CA LEU A 155 17.70 6.99 -4.46
C LEU A 155 18.16 8.29 -3.80
N LYS A 156 19.36 8.33 -3.21
CA LYS A 156 19.90 9.54 -2.53
C LYS A 156 19.87 10.82 -3.38
N ALA A 157 19.99 10.69 -4.71
CA ALA A 157 19.94 11.81 -5.63
C ALA A 157 18.57 12.49 -5.76
N LEU A 158 17.51 11.91 -5.16
CA LEU A 158 16.17 12.49 -5.10
C LEU A 158 15.90 13.28 -3.81
N GLN A 159 16.93 13.50 -3.00
CA GLN A 159 16.81 14.42 -1.87
C GLN A 159 16.74 15.85 -2.40
N PRO A 160 15.84 16.70 -1.86
CA PRO A 160 15.74 18.09 -2.24
C PRO A 160 16.99 18.88 -1.88
#